data_7313be546dd3e774f78cc0f15c73bb57
#
_entry.id   7313be546dd3e774f78cc0f15c73bb57
#
_cell.length_a   1.000
_cell.length_b   1.000
_cell.length_c   1.000
_cell.angle_alpha   90.00
_cell.angle_beta   90.00
_cell.angle_gamma   90.00
#
_symmetry.space_group_name_H-M   'P 1'
#
loop_
_entity.id
_entity.type
_entity.pdbx_description
1 polymer ?
#
loop_
_entity_poly.entity_id
_entity_poly.type
_entity_poly.pdbx_seq_one_letter_code
_entity_poly.pdbx_strand_id
1 'polypeptide(L)'
;NKIEQFVGKINFYQSAGYTEEESIANTLEDLGVTVEVSLAKKSDIAKYRGLVAYFNFLNYPLLSQILLIVSTIMAIFNRETILNRHSIAPVTDAFKTMQLFTGHILLSLVLWLAYSALAGVYFKATFLSKTHLLLSLNSFVLMACIVAMAIALTKLVTNENAIGSAVNVIALASSFLSGAFVPRFLLGNTALALGRIFPSFYYVENNERLLTDPDIYAILPNLGIMIGISAILLILSMFVKPKAGKA
;
A
#
# COMPACT_ATOMS: atom_id res chain seq x y z
N ASN A 1 -27.88 -22.24 6.28
CA ASN A 1 -26.68 -21.83 5.53
C ASN A 1 -25.73 -23.04 5.46
N LYS A 2 -25.19 -23.38 4.23
CA LYS A 2 -24.30 -24.56 4.06
C LYS A 2 -23.09 -24.55 4.97
N ILE A 3 -22.56 -23.36 5.30
CA ILE A 3 -21.41 -23.19 6.20
C ILE A 3 -21.79 -23.57 7.64
N GLU A 4 -22.94 -23.19 8.10
CA GLU A 4 -23.43 -23.55 9.46
C GLU A 4 -23.67 -25.04 9.59
N GLN A 5 -24.19 -25.69 8.55
CA GLN A 5 -24.35 -27.14 8.50
C GLN A 5 -23.00 -27.85 8.52
N PHE A 6 -22.00 -27.34 7.82
CA PHE A 6 -20.67 -27.90 7.78
C PHE A 6 -20.00 -27.80 9.14
N VAL A 7 -19.99 -26.62 9.75
CA VAL A 7 -19.40 -26.39 11.09
C VAL A 7 -20.15 -27.20 12.17
N GLY A 8 -21.47 -27.25 12.09
CA GLY A 8 -22.29 -28.05 13.03
C GLY A 8 -21.99 -29.55 12.97
N LYS A 9 -21.75 -30.10 11.78
CA LYS A 9 -21.38 -31.51 11.62
C LYS A 9 -19.96 -31.82 12.10
N ILE A 10 -19.00 -30.94 11.83
CA ILE A 10 -17.64 -31.09 12.38
C ILE A 10 -17.67 -31.14 13.90
N ASN A 11 -18.38 -30.22 14.54
CA ASN A 11 -18.51 -30.19 16.00
C ASN A 11 -19.20 -31.45 16.54
N PHE A 12 -20.19 -32.00 15.80
CA PHE A 12 -20.84 -33.25 16.16
C PHE A 12 -19.87 -34.44 16.14
N TYR A 13 -19.08 -34.60 15.07
CA TYR A 13 -18.09 -35.68 14.98
C TYR A 13 -16.98 -35.53 16.02
N GLN A 14 -16.50 -34.31 16.31
CA GLN A 14 -15.53 -34.06 17.38
C GLN A 14 -16.09 -34.42 18.78
N SER A 15 -17.36 -34.10 19.04
CA SER A 15 -18.02 -34.48 20.28
C SER A 15 -18.25 -36.00 20.43
N ALA A 16 -18.27 -36.70 19.32
CA ALA A 16 -18.33 -38.17 19.28
C ALA A 16 -16.94 -38.84 19.40
N GLY A 17 -15.87 -38.06 19.57
CA GLY A 17 -14.53 -38.57 19.85
C GLY A 17 -13.64 -38.78 18.62
N TYR A 18 -14.10 -38.34 17.43
CA TYR A 18 -13.27 -38.38 16.20
C TYR A 18 -12.19 -37.28 16.23
N THR A 19 -11.07 -37.55 15.58
CA THR A 19 -10.04 -36.53 15.38
C THR A 19 -10.53 -35.41 14.44
N GLU A 20 -9.88 -34.26 14.43
CA GLU A 20 -10.26 -33.14 13.57
C GLU A 20 -10.26 -33.53 12.09
N GLU A 21 -9.28 -34.31 11.65
CA GLU A 21 -9.14 -34.78 10.26
C GLU A 21 -10.26 -35.75 9.88
N GLU A 22 -10.60 -36.70 10.75
CA GLU A 22 -11.69 -37.64 10.55
C GLU A 22 -13.04 -36.94 10.56
N SER A 23 -13.25 -35.97 11.43
CA SER A 23 -14.48 -35.17 11.51
C SER A 23 -14.72 -34.37 10.22
N ILE A 24 -13.66 -33.83 9.63
CA ILE A 24 -13.73 -33.11 8.36
C ILE A 24 -14.03 -34.09 7.21
N ALA A 25 -13.33 -35.23 7.16
CA ALA A 25 -13.52 -36.24 6.12
C ALA A 25 -14.95 -36.78 6.13
N ASN A 26 -15.49 -37.19 7.28
CA ASN A 26 -16.83 -37.70 7.45
C ASN A 26 -17.91 -36.62 7.12
N THR A 27 -17.65 -35.37 7.48
CA THR A 27 -18.55 -34.26 7.16
C THR A 27 -18.61 -34.00 5.64
N LEU A 28 -17.51 -34.10 4.93
CA LEU A 28 -17.43 -33.93 3.48
C LEU A 28 -18.14 -35.07 2.75
N GLU A 29 -17.98 -36.31 3.22
CA GLU A 29 -18.66 -37.47 2.66
C GLU A 29 -20.17 -37.37 2.83
N ASP A 30 -20.63 -37.00 4.02
CA ASP A 30 -22.04 -36.81 4.36
C ASP A 30 -22.74 -35.70 3.58
N LEU A 31 -21.98 -34.63 3.20
CA LEU A 31 -22.53 -33.52 2.44
C LEU A 31 -22.45 -33.75 0.93
N GLY A 32 -21.88 -34.88 0.48
CA GLY A 32 -21.68 -35.18 -0.94
C GLY A 32 -20.82 -34.13 -1.67
N VAL A 33 -19.99 -33.40 -0.93
CA VAL A 33 -19.14 -32.37 -1.48
C VAL A 33 -17.73 -32.93 -1.62
N THR A 34 -17.34 -33.30 -2.81
CA THR A 34 -15.92 -33.51 -3.15
C THR A 34 -15.22 -32.13 -3.12
N VAL A 35 -14.80 -31.71 -1.96
CA VAL A 35 -13.86 -30.61 -1.84
C VAL A 35 -12.48 -31.23 -2.03
N GLU A 36 -11.84 -30.92 -3.16
CA GLU A 36 -10.39 -31.04 -3.24
C GLU A 36 -9.82 -30.10 -2.17
N VAL A 37 -9.65 -30.61 -0.97
CA VAL A 37 -8.86 -29.93 0.07
C VAL A 37 -7.42 -30.02 -0.41
N SER A 38 -7.04 -29.11 -1.31
CA SER A 38 -5.65 -28.79 -1.44
C SER A 38 -5.27 -28.24 -0.06
N LEU A 39 -4.56 -29.02 0.72
CA LEU A 39 -3.76 -28.54 1.84
C LEU A 39 -2.76 -27.56 1.24
N ALA A 40 -3.26 -26.36 0.86
CA ALA A 40 -2.44 -25.26 0.43
C ALA A 40 -1.50 -25.05 1.59
N LYS A 41 -0.33 -25.62 1.46
CA LYS A 41 0.89 -25.45 2.25
C LYS A 41 0.74 -24.46 3.41
N LYS A 42 0.01 -24.86 4.46
CA LYS A 42 -0.15 -24.11 5.71
C LYS A 42 1.21 -23.66 6.27
N SER A 43 2.28 -24.41 5.96
CA SER A 43 3.67 -24.06 6.25
C SER A 43 4.17 -22.83 5.48
N ASP A 44 3.81 -22.67 4.21
CA ASP A 44 4.31 -21.56 3.41
C ASP A 44 3.58 -20.25 3.76
N ILE A 45 2.26 -20.30 4.00
CA ILE A 45 1.50 -19.13 4.49
C ILE A 45 2.06 -18.66 5.85
N ALA A 46 2.32 -19.57 6.79
CA ALA A 46 2.92 -19.21 8.08
C ALA A 46 4.30 -18.56 7.89
N LYS A 47 5.12 -19.07 6.97
CA LYS A 47 6.45 -18.55 6.67
C LYS A 47 6.44 -17.10 6.16
N TYR A 48 5.47 -16.75 5.29
CA TYR A 48 5.40 -15.42 4.67
C TYR A 48 4.51 -14.43 5.42
N ARG A 49 3.69 -14.88 6.37
CA ARG A 49 2.75 -14.00 7.11
C ARG A 49 3.46 -12.83 7.79
N GLY A 50 4.60 -13.07 8.45
CA GLY A 50 5.39 -12.02 9.09
C GLY A 50 5.94 -11.02 8.08
N LEU A 51 6.41 -11.49 6.93
CA LEU A 51 6.92 -10.66 5.84
C LEU A 51 5.81 -9.77 5.27
N VAL A 52 4.63 -10.34 4.98
CA VAL A 52 3.47 -9.58 4.49
C VAL A 52 3.02 -8.54 5.52
N ALA A 53 2.97 -8.90 6.80
CA ALA A 53 2.64 -7.97 7.88
C ALA A 53 3.65 -6.80 7.93
N TYR A 54 4.94 -7.07 7.82
CA TYR A 54 5.96 -6.02 7.72
C TYR A 54 5.68 -5.06 6.57
N PHE A 55 5.42 -5.56 5.36
CA PHE A 55 5.12 -4.71 4.21
C PHE A 55 3.79 -3.95 4.37
N ASN A 56 2.78 -4.54 5.01
CA ASN A 56 1.54 -3.82 5.32
C ASN A 56 1.81 -2.63 6.27
N PHE A 57 2.56 -2.85 7.36
CA PHE A 57 2.97 -1.77 8.26
C PHE A 57 3.86 -0.74 7.61
N LEU A 58 4.70 -1.13 6.65
CA LEU A 58 5.59 -0.24 5.90
C LEU A 58 4.83 0.87 5.16
N ASN A 59 3.54 0.70 4.87
CA ASN A 59 2.69 1.72 4.27
C ASN A 59 2.75 3.06 5.04
N TYR A 60 2.60 3.01 6.37
CA TYR A 60 2.57 4.23 7.19
C TYR A 60 3.90 4.99 7.24
N PRO A 61 5.05 4.37 7.57
CA PRO A 61 6.32 5.09 7.59
C PRO A 61 6.74 5.60 6.20
N LEU A 62 6.48 4.86 5.13
CA LEU A 62 6.73 5.38 3.78
C LEU A 62 5.86 6.60 3.49
N LEU A 63 4.55 6.52 3.74
CA LEU A 63 3.65 7.65 3.55
C LEU A 63 4.09 8.87 4.38
N SER A 64 4.25 8.72 5.69
CA SER A 64 4.54 9.83 6.59
C SER A 64 5.87 10.49 6.27
N GLN A 65 6.92 9.72 6.04
CA GLN A 65 8.26 10.26 5.82
C GLN A 65 8.41 10.86 4.42
N ILE A 66 8.01 10.15 3.37
CA ILE A 66 8.15 10.64 2.00
C ILE A 66 7.22 11.85 1.77
N LEU A 67 5.96 11.77 2.21
CA LEU A 67 5.05 12.93 2.12
C LEU A 67 5.64 14.15 2.82
N LEU A 68 6.17 13.98 4.05
CA LEU A 68 6.72 15.09 4.82
C LEU A 68 7.95 15.68 4.13
N ILE A 69 8.92 14.86 3.78
CA ILE A 69 10.19 15.31 3.17
C ILE A 69 9.91 16.00 1.83
N VAL A 70 9.16 15.34 0.94
CA VAL A 70 8.88 15.88 -0.39
C VAL A 70 8.05 17.14 -0.31
N SER A 71 6.99 17.15 0.54
CA SER A 71 6.14 18.33 0.69
C SER A 71 6.89 19.51 1.30
N THR A 72 7.80 19.28 2.25
CA THR A 72 8.64 20.35 2.84
C THR A 72 9.59 20.93 1.78
N ILE A 73 10.26 20.08 1.01
CA ILE A 73 11.13 20.54 -0.08
C ILE A 73 10.32 21.34 -1.11
N MET A 74 9.17 20.83 -1.51
CA MET A 74 8.29 21.52 -2.46
C MET A 74 7.76 22.85 -1.92
N ALA A 75 7.48 22.97 -0.63
CA ALA A 75 7.09 24.23 0.00
C ALA A 75 8.18 25.28 -0.13
N ILE A 76 9.45 24.89 0.04
CA ILE A 76 10.60 25.78 -0.20
C ILE A 76 10.66 26.23 -1.67
N PHE A 77 10.48 25.31 -2.61
CA PHE A 77 10.44 25.64 -4.04
C PHE A 77 9.25 26.56 -4.43
N ASN A 78 8.17 26.52 -3.68
CA ASN A 78 7.00 27.37 -3.87
C ASN A 78 7.10 28.76 -3.20
N ARG A 79 8.21 29.11 -2.54
CA ARG A 79 8.44 30.45 -2.02
C ARG A 79 8.51 31.47 -3.13
N GLU A 80 7.96 32.65 -2.91
CA GLU A 80 7.82 33.72 -3.93
C GLU A 80 9.16 34.06 -4.60
N THR A 81 10.25 34.15 -3.82
CA THR A 81 11.59 34.45 -4.34
C THR A 81 12.09 33.40 -5.34
N ILE A 82 11.78 32.14 -5.12
CA ILE A 82 12.17 31.02 -5.99
C ILE A 82 11.24 30.92 -7.17
N LEU A 83 9.93 31.07 -6.98
CA LEU A 83 8.94 31.08 -8.06
C LEU A 83 9.23 32.18 -9.07
N ASN A 84 9.57 33.41 -8.63
CA ASN A 84 9.90 34.52 -9.52
C ASN A 84 11.15 34.24 -10.36
N ARG A 85 12.17 33.58 -9.81
CA ARG A 85 13.33 33.12 -10.59
C ARG A 85 12.95 32.03 -11.62
N HIS A 86 12.08 31.12 -11.24
CA HIS A 86 11.62 30.05 -12.12
C HIS A 86 10.68 30.53 -13.23
N SER A 87 9.96 31.65 -13.03
CA SER A 87 9.06 32.22 -14.04
C SER A 87 9.81 32.84 -15.23
N ILE A 88 11.05 33.27 -15.03
CA ILE A 88 11.92 33.85 -16.06
C ILE A 88 12.63 32.76 -16.89
N ALA A 89 12.70 31.52 -16.38
CA ALA A 89 13.35 30.43 -17.08
C ALA A 89 12.48 29.95 -18.27
N PRO A 90 13.05 29.73 -19.47
CA PRO A 90 12.31 29.28 -20.65
C PRO A 90 11.97 27.78 -20.58
N VAL A 91 11.30 27.35 -19.49
CA VAL A 91 10.98 25.96 -19.22
C VAL A 91 9.49 25.86 -18.88
N THR A 92 8.79 24.91 -19.52
CA THR A 92 7.36 24.69 -19.27
C THR A 92 7.10 24.16 -17.85
N ASP A 93 5.95 24.47 -17.28
CA ASP A 93 5.58 24.00 -15.94
C ASP A 93 5.45 22.47 -15.87
N ALA A 94 5.06 21.84 -16.97
CA ALA A 94 5.05 20.38 -17.09
C ALA A 94 6.47 19.80 -16.95
N PHE A 95 7.46 20.36 -17.64
CA PHE A 95 8.84 19.89 -17.55
C PHE A 95 9.43 20.08 -16.15
N LYS A 96 9.15 21.23 -15.51
CA LYS A 96 9.55 21.50 -14.11
C LYS A 96 8.94 20.45 -13.17
N THR A 97 7.65 20.17 -13.31
CA THR A 97 6.97 19.16 -12.48
C THR A 97 7.58 17.78 -12.67
N MET A 98 7.91 17.39 -13.89
CA MET A 98 8.56 16.10 -14.16
C MET A 98 9.99 16.04 -13.59
N GLN A 99 10.77 17.12 -13.68
CA GLN A 99 12.09 17.18 -13.06
C GLN A 99 12.01 17.04 -11.53
N LEU A 100 11.07 17.76 -10.89
CA LEU A 100 10.85 17.65 -9.45
C LEU A 100 10.40 16.24 -9.07
N PHE A 101 9.48 15.65 -9.83
CA PHE A 101 9.06 14.27 -9.60
C PHE A 101 10.24 13.30 -9.66
N THR A 102 11.05 13.38 -10.71
CA THR A 102 12.23 12.50 -10.86
C THR A 102 13.24 12.71 -9.73
N GLY A 103 13.53 13.95 -9.35
CA GLY A 103 14.43 14.26 -8.22
C GLY A 103 13.90 13.70 -6.88
N HIS A 104 12.61 13.82 -6.64
CA HIS A 104 11.98 13.29 -5.43
C HIS A 104 11.89 11.76 -5.42
N ILE A 105 11.73 11.12 -6.59
CA ILE A 105 11.83 9.65 -6.70
C ILE A 105 13.22 9.19 -6.26
N LEU A 106 14.29 9.83 -6.74
CA LEU A 106 15.67 9.48 -6.36
C LEU A 106 15.90 9.62 -4.85
N LEU A 107 15.40 10.70 -4.25
CA LEU A 107 15.48 10.92 -2.82
C LEU A 107 14.69 9.85 -2.03
N SER A 108 13.47 9.55 -2.46
CA SER A 108 12.60 8.56 -1.82
C SER A 108 13.13 7.14 -1.98
N LEU A 109 13.89 6.87 -3.04
CA LEU A 109 14.54 5.59 -3.29
C LEU A 109 15.52 5.21 -2.16
N VAL A 110 16.20 6.19 -1.57
CA VAL A 110 17.11 5.95 -0.44
C VAL A 110 16.33 5.41 0.77
N LEU A 111 15.19 6.01 1.09
CA LEU A 111 14.32 5.53 2.17
C LEU A 111 13.75 4.14 1.88
N TRP A 112 13.26 3.94 0.66
CA TRP A 112 12.74 2.64 0.24
C TRP A 112 13.80 1.53 0.30
N LEU A 113 15.03 1.81 -0.14
CA LEU A 113 16.16 0.87 -0.05
C LEU A 113 16.49 0.54 1.41
N ALA A 114 16.47 1.53 2.31
CA ALA A 114 16.72 1.31 3.73
C ALA A 114 15.68 0.35 4.34
N TYR A 115 14.39 0.56 4.06
CA TYR A 115 13.33 -0.34 4.53
C TYR A 115 13.38 -1.72 3.88
N SER A 116 13.71 -1.79 2.59
CA SER A 116 13.89 -3.07 1.89
C SER A 116 15.08 -3.86 2.43
N ALA A 117 16.18 -3.16 2.77
CA ALA A 117 17.32 -3.78 3.42
C ALA A 117 16.97 -4.31 4.82
N LEU A 118 16.21 -3.54 5.61
CA LEU A 118 15.70 -4.01 6.91
C LEU A 118 14.86 -5.28 6.78
N ALA A 119 13.95 -5.35 5.79
CA ALA A 119 13.20 -6.57 5.51
C ALA A 119 14.13 -7.75 5.20
N GLY A 120 15.17 -7.54 4.40
CA GLY A 120 16.17 -8.56 4.09
C GLY A 120 16.94 -9.07 5.32
N VAL A 121 17.27 -8.18 6.25
CA VAL A 121 17.96 -8.54 7.50
C VAL A 121 17.05 -9.33 8.45
N TYR A 122 15.79 -8.90 8.61
CA TYR A 122 14.83 -9.54 9.51
C TYR A 122 14.34 -10.88 8.98
N PHE A 123 14.04 -10.96 7.68
CA PHE A 123 13.42 -12.13 7.05
C PHE A 123 14.40 -12.91 6.17
N LYS A 124 15.61 -13.18 6.67
CA LYS A 124 16.70 -13.87 5.96
C LYS A 124 16.25 -15.13 5.21
N ALA A 125 15.39 -15.94 5.84
CA ALA A 125 14.89 -17.20 5.28
C ALA A 125 13.98 -17.03 4.05
N THR A 126 13.43 -15.82 3.83
CA THR A 126 12.55 -15.48 2.71
C THR A 126 13.17 -14.45 1.77
N PHE A 127 14.38 -13.97 2.09
CA PHE A 127 15.09 -12.99 1.28
C PHE A 127 15.29 -13.52 -0.15
N LEU A 128 15.05 -12.68 -1.14
CA LEU A 128 15.07 -13.02 -2.57
C LEU A 128 14.05 -14.10 -3.02
N SER A 129 13.12 -14.50 -2.15
CA SER A 129 12.00 -15.31 -2.62
C SER A 129 11.11 -14.53 -3.60
N LYS A 130 10.37 -15.25 -4.48
CA LYS A 130 9.42 -14.61 -5.41
C LYS A 130 8.46 -13.67 -4.68
N THR A 131 7.91 -14.10 -3.53
CA THR A 131 7.02 -13.28 -2.70
C THR A 131 7.71 -12.00 -2.20
N HIS A 132 8.95 -12.10 -1.69
CA HIS A 132 9.70 -10.93 -1.21
C HIS A 132 9.94 -9.92 -2.34
N LEU A 133 10.37 -10.39 -3.52
CA LEU A 133 10.62 -9.52 -4.67
C LEU A 133 9.34 -8.81 -5.15
N LEU A 134 8.21 -9.51 -5.17
CA LEU A 134 6.93 -8.93 -5.55
C LEU A 134 6.40 -7.93 -4.52
N LEU A 135 6.56 -8.19 -3.22
CA LEU A 135 6.25 -7.23 -2.15
C LEU A 135 7.13 -5.97 -2.25
N SER A 136 8.42 -6.15 -2.53
CA SER A 136 9.35 -5.05 -2.76
C SER A 136 8.97 -4.23 -3.99
N LEU A 137 8.60 -4.85 -5.09
CA LEU A 137 8.10 -4.18 -6.29
C LEU A 137 6.82 -3.39 -5.99
N ASN A 138 5.87 -3.99 -5.28
CA ASN A 138 4.62 -3.33 -4.88
C ASN A 138 4.88 -2.09 -4.01
N SER A 139 5.81 -2.18 -3.05
CA SER A 139 6.21 -1.05 -2.19
C SER A 139 6.99 0.03 -2.97
N PHE A 140 7.75 -0.35 -4.00
CA PHE A 140 8.40 0.61 -4.90
C PHE A 140 7.38 1.43 -5.70
N VAL A 141 6.34 0.78 -6.23
CA VAL A 141 5.24 1.49 -6.91
C VAL A 141 4.50 2.41 -5.93
N LEU A 142 4.24 1.95 -4.69
CA LEU A 142 3.65 2.80 -3.66
C LEU A 142 4.52 4.03 -3.39
N MET A 143 5.84 3.89 -3.25
CA MET A 143 6.78 5.00 -3.07
C MET A 143 6.61 6.06 -4.18
N ALA A 144 6.55 5.64 -5.46
CA ALA A 144 6.34 6.55 -6.57
C ALA A 144 4.97 7.27 -6.48
N CYS A 145 3.92 6.55 -6.06
CA CYS A 145 2.60 7.12 -5.82
C CYS A 145 2.63 8.19 -4.72
N ILE A 146 3.36 7.94 -3.64
CA ILE A 146 3.48 8.89 -2.51
C ILE A 146 4.17 10.17 -2.96
N VAL A 147 5.19 10.09 -3.80
CA VAL A 147 5.86 11.29 -4.37
C VAL A 147 4.87 12.11 -5.19
N ALA A 148 4.05 11.47 -6.04
CA ALA A 148 3.00 12.15 -6.79
C ALA A 148 1.96 12.82 -5.86
N MET A 149 1.54 12.13 -4.79
CA MET A 149 0.64 12.69 -3.77
C MET A 149 1.26 13.90 -3.06
N ALA A 150 2.55 13.85 -2.73
CA ALA A 150 3.25 14.95 -2.07
C ALA A 150 3.30 16.20 -2.95
N ILE A 151 3.61 16.05 -4.23
CA ILE A 151 3.61 17.16 -5.20
C ILE A 151 2.20 17.76 -5.33
N ALA A 152 1.16 16.93 -5.43
CA ALA A 152 -0.21 17.40 -5.48
C ALA A 152 -0.64 18.11 -4.19
N LEU A 153 -0.27 17.58 -3.03
CA LEU A 153 -0.57 18.18 -1.71
C LEU A 153 -0.03 19.61 -1.61
N THR A 154 1.20 19.85 -2.06
CA THR A 154 1.82 21.18 -1.97
C THR A 154 1.21 22.23 -2.89
N LYS A 155 0.39 21.82 -3.84
CA LYS A 155 -0.44 22.76 -4.63
C LYS A 155 -1.69 23.19 -3.89
N LEU A 156 -2.17 22.37 -2.95
CA LEU A 156 -3.39 22.62 -2.17
C LEU A 156 -3.06 23.29 -0.84
N VAL A 157 -1.97 22.88 -0.17
CA VAL A 157 -1.55 23.37 1.13
C VAL A 157 -0.29 24.22 0.95
N THR A 158 -0.41 25.52 1.18
CA THR A 158 0.69 26.49 0.98
C THR A 158 1.37 26.90 2.28
N ASN A 159 0.73 26.67 3.42
CA ASN A 159 1.28 27.01 4.74
C ASN A 159 2.20 25.86 5.19
N GLU A 160 3.48 26.16 5.42
CA GLU A 160 4.48 25.18 5.86
C GLU A 160 4.06 24.48 7.17
N ASN A 161 3.45 25.19 8.11
CA ASN A 161 2.98 24.61 9.38
C ASN A 161 1.78 23.67 9.18
N ALA A 162 0.95 23.93 8.18
CA ALA A 162 -0.21 23.10 7.87
C ALA A 162 0.18 21.82 7.12
N ILE A 163 1.34 21.79 6.46
CA ILE A 163 1.83 20.60 5.72
C ILE A 163 1.99 19.41 6.68
N GLY A 164 2.67 19.60 7.81
CA GLY A 164 2.88 18.52 8.78
C GLY A 164 1.57 17.91 9.30
N SER A 165 0.57 18.75 9.58
CA SER A 165 -0.76 18.30 10.00
C SER A 165 -1.49 17.55 8.87
N ALA A 166 -1.45 18.07 7.65
CA ALA A 166 -2.06 17.44 6.49
C ALA A 166 -1.42 16.07 6.17
N VAL A 167 -0.08 15.99 6.24
CA VAL A 167 0.67 14.74 6.07
C VAL A 167 0.23 13.70 7.10
N ASN A 168 0.14 14.08 8.38
CA ASN A 168 -0.29 13.17 9.44
C ASN A 168 -1.71 12.65 9.19
N VAL A 169 -2.65 13.53 8.85
CA VAL A 169 -4.04 13.13 8.56
C VAL A 169 -4.09 12.17 7.38
N ILE A 170 -3.39 12.49 6.28
CA ILE A 170 -3.38 11.64 5.09
C ILE A 170 -2.72 10.28 5.39
N ALA A 171 -1.57 10.26 6.06
CA ALA A 171 -0.86 9.04 6.36
C ALA A 171 -1.65 8.10 7.30
N LEU A 172 -2.26 8.67 8.35
CA LEU A 172 -3.09 7.91 9.28
C LEU A 172 -4.37 7.42 8.61
N ALA A 173 -5.14 8.33 7.99
CA ALA A 173 -6.40 7.98 7.33
C ALA A 173 -6.18 6.90 6.26
N SER A 174 -5.19 7.08 5.41
CA SER A 174 -4.81 6.15 4.37
C SER A 174 -4.42 4.78 4.94
N SER A 175 -3.64 4.73 6.04
CA SER A 175 -3.20 3.48 6.66
C SER A 175 -4.33 2.75 7.39
N PHE A 176 -5.26 3.46 8.04
CA PHE A 176 -6.43 2.84 8.63
C PHE A 176 -7.41 2.33 7.58
N LEU A 177 -7.75 3.16 6.59
CA LEU A 177 -8.75 2.83 5.57
C LEU A 177 -8.27 1.77 4.55
N SER A 178 -6.96 1.60 4.40
CA SER A 178 -6.39 0.58 3.51
C SER A 178 -6.40 -0.82 4.11
N GLY A 179 -6.48 -0.95 5.44
CA GLY A 179 -6.32 -2.23 6.11
C GLY A 179 -4.89 -2.49 6.63
N ALA A 180 -3.98 -1.51 6.55
CA ALA A 180 -2.60 -1.67 7.02
C ALA A 180 -2.51 -1.83 8.55
N PHE A 181 -3.31 -1.09 9.31
CA PHE A 181 -3.36 -1.14 10.77
C PHE A 181 -4.49 -2.02 11.30
N VAL A 182 -5.62 -2.01 10.64
CA VAL A 182 -6.80 -2.78 11.03
C VAL A 182 -7.12 -3.74 9.90
N PRO A 183 -7.20 -5.05 10.16
CA PRO A 183 -7.54 -6.03 9.14
C PRO A 183 -8.82 -5.65 8.39
N ARG A 184 -8.81 -5.78 7.06
CA ARG A 184 -9.90 -5.30 6.17
C ARG A 184 -11.26 -5.92 6.49
N PHE A 185 -11.29 -7.15 7.01
CA PHE A 185 -12.54 -7.82 7.40
C PHE A 185 -13.23 -7.18 8.62
N LEU A 186 -12.51 -6.35 9.40
CA LEU A 186 -13.05 -5.56 10.50
C LEU A 186 -13.55 -4.18 10.05
N LEU A 187 -13.23 -3.77 8.83
CA LEU A 187 -13.64 -2.48 8.29
C LEU A 187 -15.04 -2.60 7.66
N GLY A 188 -15.92 -1.66 7.99
CA GLY A 188 -17.23 -1.57 7.35
C GLY A 188 -17.13 -1.16 5.87
N ASN A 189 -18.18 -1.47 5.09
CA ASN A 189 -18.22 -1.20 3.65
C ASN A 189 -17.95 0.28 3.29
N THR A 190 -18.41 1.21 4.11
CA THR A 190 -18.18 2.66 3.91
C THR A 190 -16.69 3.01 4.05
N ALA A 191 -16.01 2.46 5.06
CA ALA A 191 -14.57 2.67 5.27
C ALA A 191 -13.75 2.10 4.09
N LEU A 192 -14.11 0.90 3.62
CA LEU A 192 -13.48 0.28 2.46
C LEU A 192 -13.72 1.09 1.18
N ALA A 193 -14.92 1.65 0.99
CA ALA A 193 -15.22 2.49 -0.17
C ALA A 193 -14.37 3.78 -0.17
N LEU A 194 -14.22 4.44 0.99
CA LEU A 194 -13.37 5.61 1.16
C LEU A 194 -11.88 5.25 0.98
N GLY A 195 -11.46 4.09 1.44
CA GLY A 195 -10.09 3.60 1.30
C GLY A 195 -9.64 3.52 -0.16
N ARG A 196 -10.53 3.17 -1.09
CA ARG A 196 -10.24 3.03 -2.53
C ARG A 196 -9.74 4.31 -3.21
N ILE A 197 -9.89 5.47 -2.58
CA ILE A 197 -9.35 6.74 -3.08
C ILE A 197 -7.81 6.75 -2.95
N PHE A 198 -7.26 6.02 -1.99
CA PHE A 198 -5.84 6.01 -1.70
C PHE A 198 -5.11 4.86 -2.39
N PRO A 199 -3.92 5.09 -2.96
CA PRO A 199 -3.07 4.01 -3.50
C PRO A 199 -2.75 2.93 -2.47
N SER A 200 -2.66 3.28 -1.18
CA SER A 200 -2.43 2.37 -0.06
C SER A 200 -3.44 1.23 0.02
N PHE A 201 -4.69 1.46 -0.39
CA PHE A 201 -5.72 0.43 -0.41
C PHE A 201 -5.34 -0.72 -1.33
N TYR A 202 -4.92 -0.42 -2.55
CA TYR A 202 -4.50 -1.39 -3.55
C TYR A 202 -3.17 -2.03 -3.20
N TYR A 203 -2.28 -1.26 -2.56
CA TYR A 203 -1.01 -1.77 -2.04
C TYR A 203 -1.21 -2.88 -1.00
N VAL A 204 -2.03 -2.65 0.02
CA VAL A 204 -2.32 -3.63 1.07
C VAL A 204 -3.05 -4.85 0.48
N GLU A 205 -4.00 -4.62 -0.43
CA GLU A 205 -4.69 -5.71 -1.13
C GLU A 205 -3.72 -6.60 -1.91
N ASN A 206 -2.75 -6.01 -2.60
CA ASN A 206 -1.71 -6.76 -3.29
C ASN A 206 -0.87 -7.60 -2.33
N ASN A 207 -0.46 -7.02 -1.19
CA ASN A 207 0.32 -7.73 -0.19
C ASN A 207 -0.44 -8.95 0.37
N GLU A 208 -1.75 -8.80 0.62
CA GLU A 208 -2.61 -9.91 1.07
C GLU A 208 -2.76 -10.99 0.00
N ARG A 209 -2.91 -10.61 -1.27
CA ARG A 209 -2.97 -11.56 -2.39
C ARG A 209 -1.66 -12.34 -2.55
N LEU A 210 -0.51 -11.68 -2.42
CA LEU A 210 0.82 -12.30 -2.54
C LEU A 210 1.10 -13.32 -1.44
N LEU A 211 0.34 -13.31 -0.34
CA LEU A 211 0.45 -14.34 0.71
C LEU A 211 -0.05 -15.70 0.23
N THR A 212 -1.10 -15.72 -0.60
CA THR A 212 -1.75 -16.94 -1.09
C THR A 212 -1.36 -17.28 -2.52
N ASP A 213 -1.16 -16.27 -3.35
CA ASP A 213 -0.79 -16.40 -4.77
C ASP A 213 0.38 -15.45 -5.10
N PRO A 214 1.63 -15.91 -4.96
CA PRO A 214 2.81 -15.11 -5.24
C PRO A 214 3.07 -15.01 -6.75
N ASP A 215 2.14 -14.40 -7.48
CA ASP A 215 2.28 -14.15 -8.90
C ASP A 215 2.12 -12.67 -9.26
N ILE A 216 2.89 -12.21 -10.27
CA ILE A 216 2.83 -10.83 -10.76
C ILE A 216 1.45 -10.52 -11.37
N TYR A 217 0.84 -11.50 -12.05
CA TYR A 217 -0.46 -11.33 -12.68
C TYR A 217 -1.58 -11.09 -11.65
N ALA A 218 -1.44 -11.64 -10.43
CA ALA A 218 -2.39 -11.44 -9.34
C ALA A 218 -2.45 -9.98 -8.86
N ILE A 219 -1.34 -9.24 -8.95
CA ILE A 219 -1.23 -7.87 -8.46
C ILE A 219 -1.22 -6.81 -9.57
N LEU A 220 -1.03 -7.20 -10.83
CA LEU A 220 -0.91 -6.29 -11.97
C LEU A 220 -2.07 -5.31 -12.13
N PRO A 221 -3.36 -5.72 -11.98
CA PRO A 221 -4.48 -4.78 -12.07
C PRO A 221 -4.40 -3.64 -11.03
N ASN A 222 -4.10 -3.98 -9.78
CA ASN A 222 -3.98 -3.01 -8.71
C ASN A 222 -2.74 -2.10 -8.88
N LEU A 223 -1.62 -2.63 -9.38
CA LEU A 223 -0.47 -1.80 -9.76
C LEU A 223 -0.86 -0.78 -10.84
N GLY A 224 -1.64 -1.19 -11.84
CA GLY A 224 -2.16 -0.31 -12.87
C GLY A 224 -3.05 0.81 -12.30
N ILE A 225 -3.92 0.48 -11.34
CA ILE A 225 -4.76 1.49 -10.66
C ILE A 225 -3.90 2.47 -9.85
N MET A 226 -2.90 1.98 -9.10
CA MET A 226 -1.99 2.82 -8.32
C MET A 226 -1.24 3.80 -9.23
N ILE A 227 -0.68 3.32 -10.33
CA ILE A 227 0.01 4.16 -11.33
C ILE A 227 -0.97 5.16 -11.96
N GLY A 228 -2.19 4.73 -12.27
CA GLY A 228 -3.25 5.58 -12.81
C GLY A 228 -3.62 6.74 -11.88
N ILE A 229 -3.84 6.45 -10.59
CA ILE A 229 -4.10 7.48 -9.58
C ILE A 229 -2.93 8.49 -9.52
N SER A 230 -1.69 7.98 -9.54
CA SER A 230 -0.49 8.82 -9.49
C SER A 230 -0.35 9.70 -10.72
N ALA A 231 -0.61 9.16 -11.90
CA ALA A 231 -0.60 9.91 -13.15
C ALA A 231 -1.67 11.02 -13.14
N ILE A 232 -2.88 10.73 -12.69
CA ILE A 232 -3.95 11.72 -12.55
C ILE A 232 -3.51 12.85 -11.60
N LEU A 233 -2.95 12.52 -10.43
CA LEU A 233 -2.48 13.52 -9.46
C LEU A 233 -1.36 14.39 -10.03
N LEU A 234 -0.40 13.82 -10.77
CA LEU A 234 0.66 14.56 -11.43
C LEU A 234 0.10 15.48 -12.52
N ILE A 235 -0.78 14.97 -13.37
CA ILE A 235 -1.41 15.76 -14.44
C ILE A 235 -2.20 16.93 -13.82
N LEU A 236 -3.03 16.68 -12.82
CA LEU A 236 -3.76 17.74 -12.13
C LEU A 236 -2.81 18.77 -11.51
N SER A 237 -1.68 18.33 -10.94
CA SER A 237 -0.69 19.23 -10.37
C SER A 237 0.01 20.13 -11.38
N MET A 238 0.05 19.74 -12.67
CA MET A 238 0.60 20.58 -13.74
C MET A 238 -0.32 21.76 -14.09
N PHE A 239 -1.64 21.60 -13.95
CA PHE A 239 -2.62 22.64 -14.24
C PHE A 239 -2.86 23.60 -13.07
N VAL A 240 -2.59 23.17 -11.84
CA VAL A 240 -2.73 24.01 -10.66
C VAL A 240 -1.48 24.84 -10.46
N LYS A 241 -1.59 26.16 -10.66
CA LYS A 241 -0.48 27.08 -10.37
C LYS A 241 -0.16 27.05 -8.86
N PRO A 242 1.11 26.98 -8.49
CA PRO A 242 1.50 27.06 -7.08
C PRO A 242 1.07 28.42 -6.52
N LYS A 243 0.37 28.42 -5.40
CA LYS A 243 0.11 29.66 -4.66
C LYS A 243 1.40 30.00 -3.90
N ALA A 244 1.87 31.24 -4.04
CA ALA A 244 3.01 31.71 -3.26
C ALA A 244 2.73 31.56 -1.76
N GLY A 245 3.52 30.76 -1.07
CA GLY A 245 3.47 30.67 0.38
C GLY A 245 3.97 31.99 0.98
N LYS A 246 3.16 32.62 1.83
CA LYS A 246 3.65 33.71 2.67
C LYS A 246 4.61 33.11 3.69
N ALA A 247 5.80 33.67 3.77
CA ALA A 247 6.80 33.34 4.79
C ALA A 247 6.24 33.61 6.20
#